data_7502fc9174bb614fd3519754b39172b9
#
_entry.id   7502fc9174bb614fd3519754b39172b9
#
_cell.length_a   1.000
_cell.length_b   1.000
_cell.length_c   1.000
_cell.angle_alpha   90.00
_cell.angle_beta   90.00
_cell.angle_gamma   90.00
#
_symmetry.space_group_name_H-M   'P 1'
#
loop_
_entity.id
_entity.type
_entity.pdbx_description
1 polymer ?
#
loop_
_entity_poly.entity_id
_entity_poly.type
_entity_poly.pdbx_seq_one_letter_code
_entity_poly.pdbx_strand_id
1 'polypeptide(L)'
;MTVENYFSKKVVLITGGTKGIGFGIAECFLKAGATVLVCGRNAPQTLPGAEGRSAEFFPADVREGADLDRLFSHIQERYGRLDVLVKNAGGTPYALAASGSARFHESLISLNLTAPLLTALKANALMQDQDTGGVILFIGSVGAYSARPGSATYAAAKAGVLSLTKSLAVEWAPKVRVVCVSPGLVQTEQSHLHYGDDDGIAAVSATVPLGRMAQPSDIGDACLFMASSQAAYISGVDLLVHGGGERPAFLDAASVNNE
;
A
#
# COMPACT_ATOMS: atom_id res chain seq x y z
N MET A 1 -8.02 15.42 19.82
CA MET A 1 -8.66 15.35 18.49
C MET A 1 -8.73 13.87 18.14
N THR A 2 -9.91 13.31 17.93
CA THR A 2 -10.03 11.89 17.51
C THR A 2 -9.50 11.74 16.09
N VAL A 3 -9.09 10.52 15.69
CA VAL A 3 -8.60 10.23 14.33
C VAL A 3 -9.66 10.64 13.28
N GLU A 4 -10.94 10.44 13.58
CA GLU A 4 -12.08 10.79 12.73
C GLU A 4 -12.15 12.31 12.41
N ASN A 5 -11.82 13.17 13.36
CA ASN A 5 -11.83 14.62 13.13
C ASN A 5 -10.55 15.14 12.45
N TYR A 6 -9.47 14.37 12.47
CA TYR A 6 -8.20 14.77 11.87
C TYR A 6 -8.24 14.75 10.33
N PHE A 7 -8.93 13.79 9.73
CA PHE A 7 -9.00 13.65 8.28
C PHE A 7 -10.14 14.45 7.62
N SER A 8 -11.03 15.05 8.40
CA SER A 8 -12.02 16.00 7.90
C SER A 8 -11.29 17.14 7.16
N LYS A 9 -11.61 17.37 5.88
CA LYS A 9 -10.98 18.33 4.96
C LYS A 9 -9.58 17.92 4.43
N LYS A 10 -9.10 16.69 4.69
CA LYS A 10 -7.88 16.16 4.08
C LYS A 10 -8.16 15.52 2.74
N VAL A 11 -7.26 15.73 1.78
CA VAL A 11 -7.29 15.11 0.46
C VAL A 11 -6.30 13.96 0.41
N VAL A 12 -6.79 12.78 0.06
CA VAL A 12 -6.04 11.53 0.07
C VAL A 12 -6.07 10.92 -1.33
N LEU A 13 -4.89 10.68 -1.92
CA LEU A 13 -4.75 9.92 -3.15
C LEU A 13 -4.34 8.48 -2.82
N ILE A 14 -5.08 7.50 -3.35
CA ILE A 14 -4.75 6.08 -3.20
C ILE A 14 -4.59 5.45 -4.59
N THR A 15 -3.37 5.08 -4.95
CA THR A 15 -3.13 4.40 -6.22
C THR A 15 -3.56 2.93 -6.12
N GLY A 16 -4.23 2.41 -7.15
CA GLY A 16 -4.79 1.06 -7.12
C GLY A 16 -5.89 0.89 -6.05
N GLY A 17 -6.62 1.96 -5.75
CA GLY A 17 -7.67 1.98 -4.74
C GLY A 17 -9.01 1.38 -5.18
N THR A 18 -9.07 0.75 -6.35
CA THR A 18 -10.31 0.24 -6.94
C THR A 18 -10.64 -1.21 -6.54
N LYS A 19 -9.74 -1.90 -5.84
CA LYS A 19 -9.92 -3.30 -5.39
C LYS A 19 -8.93 -3.66 -4.28
N GLY A 20 -9.19 -4.79 -3.62
CA GLY A 20 -8.30 -5.42 -2.64
C GLY A 20 -7.90 -4.49 -1.51
N ILE A 21 -6.61 -4.49 -1.17
CA ILE A 21 -6.05 -3.69 -0.06
C ILE A 21 -6.34 -2.20 -0.25
N GLY A 22 -6.13 -1.67 -1.47
CA GLY A 22 -6.35 -0.25 -1.76
C GLY A 22 -7.82 0.18 -1.60
N PHE A 23 -8.77 -0.70 -1.91
CA PHE A 23 -10.19 -0.47 -1.69
C PHE A 23 -10.51 -0.32 -0.21
N GLY A 24 -10.07 -1.26 0.63
CA GLY A 24 -10.30 -1.17 2.08
C GLY A 24 -9.59 0.02 2.73
N ILE A 25 -8.38 0.38 2.25
CA ILE A 25 -7.72 1.62 2.70
C ILE A 25 -8.59 2.84 2.37
N ALA A 26 -9.16 2.89 1.15
CA ALA A 26 -10.02 4.00 0.74
C ALA A 26 -11.27 4.11 1.62
N GLU A 27 -11.93 3.00 1.94
CA GLU A 27 -13.08 2.98 2.87
C GLU A 27 -12.71 3.50 4.26
N CYS A 28 -11.55 3.11 4.80
CA CYS A 28 -11.08 3.59 6.10
C CYS A 28 -10.89 5.12 6.10
N PHE A 29 -10.25 5.69 5.06
CA PHE A 29 -10.08 7.14 4.97
C PHE A 29 -11.41 7.88 4.75
N LEU A 30 -12.34 7.33 3.96
CA LEU A 30 -13.70 7.88 3.80
C LEU A 30 -14.46 7.89 5.13
N LYS A 31 -14.40 6.79 5.88
CA LYS A 31 -14.99 6.68 7.22
C LYS A 31 -14.41 7.72 8.17
N ALA A 32 -13.11 7.99 8.08
CA ALA A 32 -12.44 9.03 8.86
C ALA A 32 -12.72 10.48 8.36
N GLY A 33 -13.56 10.64 7.36
CA GLY A 33 -14.03 11.95 6.88
C GLY A 33 -13.18 12.60 5.78
N ALA A 34 -12.18 11.90 5.23
CA ALA A 34 -11.34 12.40 4.16
C ALA A 34 -12.09 12.53 2.82
N THR A 35 -11.61 13.44 1.97
CA THR A 35 -11.87 13.41 0.53
C THR A 35 -10.89 12.43 -0.10
N VAL A 36 -11.39 11.37 -0.71
CA VAL A 36 -10.55 10.29 -1.26
C VAL A 36 -10.65 10.25 -2.78
N LEU A 37 -9.49 10.33 -3.43
CA LEU A 37 -9.31 10.07 -4.84
C LEU A 37 -8.61 8.72 -5.02
N VAL A 38 -9.17 7.84 -5.83
CA VAL A 38 -8.55 6.57 -6.20
C VAL A 38 -8.20 6.58 -7.69
N CYS A 39 -7.08 5.98 -8.05
CA CYS A 39 -6.74 5.82 -9.46
C CYS A 39 -6.44 4.37 -9.83
N GLY A 40 -6.67 4.08 -11.09
CA GLY A 40 -6.43 2.78 -11.71
C GLY A 40 -6.64 2.86 -13.22
N ARG A 41 -6.26 1.82 -13.95
CA ARG A 41 -6.36 1.82 -15.43
C ARG A 41 -7.81 1.78 -15.94
N ASN A 42 -8.66 1.07 -15.22
CA ASN A 42 -10.06 0.87 -15.59
C ASN A 42 -10.96 1.31 -14.45
N ALA A 43 -12.08 1.95 -14.79
CA ALA A 43 -13.11 2.29 -13.82
C ALA A 43 -13.68 1.01 -13.18
N PRO A 44 -13.84 0.98 -11.85
CA PRO A 44 -14.45 -0.15 -11.19
C PRO A 44 -15.99 -0.12 -11.36
N GLN A 45 -16.63 -1.27 -11.16
CA GLN A 45 -18.09 -1.34 -11.10
C GLN A 45 -18.66 -0.62 -9.87
N THR A 46 -17.92 -0.69 -8.77
CA THR A 46 -18.29 -0.04 -7.51
C THR A 46 -17.09 0.72 -6.99
N LEU A 47 -17.31 1.97 -6.60
CA LEU A 47 -16.28 2.79 -5.95
C LEU A 47 -16.27 2.50 -4.44
N PRO A 48 -15.10 2.65 -3.77
CA PRO A 48 -15.05 2.63 -2.31
C PRO A 48 -16.00 3.65 -1.72
N GLY A 49 -16.76 3.24 -0.70
CA GLY A 49 -17.74 4.10 -0.04
C GLY A 49 -17.87 3.80 1.44
N ALA A 50 -18.07 4.82 2.26
CA ALA A 50 -18.34 4.70 3.67
C ALA A 50 -19.10 5.93 4.20
N GLU A 51 -20.07 5.72 5.12
CA GLU A 51 -20.77 6.81 5.83
C GLU A 51 -21.42 7.84 4.88
N GLY A 52 -21.99 7.37 3.76
CA GLY A 52 -22.62 8.24 2.75
C GLY A 52 -21.62 9.00 1.86
N ARG A 53 -20.31 8.76 2.00
CA ARG A 53 -19.24 9.30 1.15
C ARG A 53 -18.78 8.25 0.15
N SER A 54 -18.31 8.69 -1.01
CA SER A 54 -17.72 7.83 -2.05
C SER A 54 -16.41 8.41 -2.53
N ALA A 55 -15.47 7.56 -2.88
CA ALA A 55 -14.25 7.98 -3.52
C ALA A 55 -14.52 8.54 -4.93
N GLU A 56 -13.72 9.50 -5.36
CA GLU A 56 -13.63 9.92 -6.75
C GLU A 56 -12.67 8.99 -7.49
N PHE A 57 -12.94 8.67 -8.75
CA PHE A 57 -12.07 7.83 -9.57
C PHE A 57 -11.42 8.66 -10.68
N PHE A 58 -10.12 8.47 -10.85
CA PHE A 58 -9.35 9.03 -11.96
C PHE A 58 -8.65 7.92 -12.75
N PRO A 59 -8.84 7.81 -14.09
CA PRO A 59 -8.17 6.80 -14.91
C PRO A 59 -6.68 7.17 -15.10
N ALA A 60 -5.78 6.32 -14.58
CA ALA A 60 -4.34 6.50 -14.75
C ALA A 60 -3.59 5.16 -14.65
N ASP A 61 -2.61 4.94 -15.51
CA ASP A 61 -1.55 3.96 -15.31
C ASP A 61 -0.37 4.66 -14.63
N VAL A 62 -0.10 4.30 -13.39
CA VAL A 62 0.98 4.92 -12.59
C VAL A 62 2.39 4.70 -13.16
N ARG A 63 2.54 3.86 -14.19
CA ARG A 63 3.80 3.65 -14.91
C ARG A 63 4.02 4.68 -16.02
N GLU A 64 2.96 5.37 -16.44
CA GLU A 64 2.98 6.32 -17.54
C GLU A 64 3.11 7.75 -17.00
N GLY A 65 4.21 8.44 -17.35
CA GLY A 65 4.47 9.80 -16.87
C GLY A 65 3.36 10.79 -17.23
N ALA A 66 2.82 10.71 -18.46
CA ALA A 66 1.73 11.57 -18.90
C ALA A 66 0.43 11.35 -18.10
N ASP A 67 0.16 10.12 -17.64
CA ASP A 67 -0.98 9.83 -16.78
C ASP A 67 -0.79 10.42 -15.38
N LEU A 68 0.43 10.32 -14.84
CA LEU A 68 0.77 10.98 -13.59
C LEU A 68 0.65 12.50 -13.70
N ASP A 69 1.12 13.10 -14.78
CA ASP A 69 0.98 14.56 -15.00
C ASP A 69 -0.48 14.98 -14.99
N ARG A 70 -1.35 14.26 -15.71
CA ARG A 70 -2.80 14.55 -15.72
C ARG A 70 -3.45 14.36 -14.34
N LEU A 71 -3.09 13.28 -13.64
CA LEU A 71 -3.61 12.98 -12.30
C LEU A 71 -3.26 14.10 -11.30
N PHE A 72 -2.00 14.52 -11.28
CA PHE A 72 -1.56 15.55 -10.32
C PHE A 72 -2.04 16.96 -10.71
N SER A 73 -2.19 17.27 -12.01
CA SER A 73 -2.88 18.49 -12.46
C SER A 73 -4.34 18.50 -12.00
N HIS A 74 -5.06 17.39 -12.17
CA HIS A 74 -6.43 17.27 -11.67
C HIS A 74 -6.54 17.49 -10.16
N ILE A 75 -5.61 16.92 -9.36
CA ILE A 75 -5.57 17.13 -7.90
C ILE A 75 -5.38 18.62 -7.59
N GLN A 76 -4.44 19.27 -8.26
CA GLN A 76 -4.17 20.69 -8.04
C GLN A 76 -5.36 21.57 -8.41
N GLU A 77 -5.98 21.34 -9.55
CA GLU A 77 -7.13 22.12 -10.07
C GLU A 77 -8.39 21.91 -9.22
N ARG A 78 -8.65 20.65 -8.83
CA ARG A 78 -9.88 20.25 -8.15
C ARG A 78 -9.88 20.53 -6.66
N TYR A 79 -8.73 20.30 -5.99
CA TYR A 79 -8.63 20.35 -4.53
C TYR A 79 -7.62 21.39 -4.02
N GLY A 80 -6.68 21.84 -4.85
CA GLY A 80 -5.63 22.79 -4.48
C GLY A 80 -4.64 22.24 -3.44
N ARG A 81 -4.74 20.94 -3.09
CA ARG A 81 -3.90 20.31 -2.05
C ARG A 81 -3.88 18.78 -2.16
N LEU A 82 -2.83 18.19 -1.60
CA LEU A 82 -2.74 16.75 -1.33
C LEU A 82 -2.13 16.55 0.07
N ASP A 83 -2.88 15.95 0.98
CA ASP A 83 -2.41 15.74 2.36
C ASP A 83 -1.76 14.38 2.57
N VAL A 84 -2.27 13.35 1.87
CA VAL A 84 -1.76 11.98 1.98
C VAL A 84 -1.72 11.34 0.60
N LEU A 85 -0.56 10.77 0.25
CA LEU A 85 -0.44 9.80 -0.82
C LEU A 85 -0.32 8.41 -0.23
N VAL A 86 -1.22 7.49 -0.59
CA VAL A 86 -1.05 6.05 -0.37
C VAL A 86 -0.66 5.39 -1.69
N LYS A 87 0.63 5.06 -1.82
CA LYS A 87 1.15 4.37 -3.00
C LYS A 87 0.95 2.86 -2.83
N ASN A 88 -0.24 2.37 -3.22
CA ASN A 88 -0.65 0.98 -3.08
C ASN A 88 -0.53 0.19 -4.39
N ALA A 89 -0.81 0.77 -5.57
CA ALA A 89 -0.76 0.07 -6.85
C ALA A 89 0.51 -0.78 -6.99
N GLY A 90 0.34 -2.07 -7.18
CA GLY A 90 1.43 -3.05 -7.24
C GLY A 90 0.89 -4.48 -7.32
N GLY A 91 1.80 -5.44 -7.27
CA GLY A 91 1.47 -6.87 -7.27
C GLY A 91 2.38 -7.68 -8.19
N THR A 92 2.23 -8.98 -8.12
CA THR A 92 2.96 -9.95 -8.97
C THR A 92 2.13 -11.22 -9.15
N PRO A 93 2.09 -11.81 -10.33
CA PRO A 93 1.72 -13.22 -10.46
C PRO A 93 2.83 -14.11 -9.91
N TYR A 94 2.50 -15.34 -9.55
CA TYR A 94 3.50 -16.34 -9.19
C TYR A 94 4.27 -16.79 -10.45
N ALA A 95 5.60 -16.62 -10.43
CA ALA A 95 6.50 -17.14 -11.46
C ALA A 95 7.91 -17.33 -10.90
N LEU A 96 8.49 -18.52 -11.05
CA LEU A 96 9.89 -18.75 -10.71
C LEU A 96 10.78 -17.84 -11.57
N ALA A 97 11.87 -17.33 -11.00
CA ALA A 97 12.71 -16.35 -11.69
C ALA A 97 13.23 -16.83 -13.06
N ALA A 98 13.62 -18.10 -13.15
CA ALA A 98 14.12 -18.69 -14.40
C ALA A 98 13.03 -18.88 -15.50
N SER A 99 11.74 -18.84 -15.13
CA SER A 99 10.64 -18.98 -16.09
C SER A 99 10.11 -17.64 -16.61
N GLY A 100 10.50 -16.53 -15.98
CA GLY A 100 10.11 -15.19 -16.40
C GLY A 100 11.00 -14.66 -17.54
N SER A 101 10.41 -13.99 -18.54
CA SER A 101 11.18 -13.23 -19.55
C SER A 101 11.79 -11.96 -18.94
N ALA A 102 12.83 -11.40 -19.58
CA ALA A 102 13.40 -10.11 -19.20
C ALA A 102 12.30 -9.02 -19.08
N ARG A 103 11.40 -8.95 -20.09
CA ARG A 103 10.27 -8.00 -20.10
C ARG A 103 9.32 -8.19 -18.92
N PHE A 104 9.09 -9.45 -18.49
CA PHE A 104 8.29 -9.73 -17.30
C PHE A 104 8.94 -9.11 -16.05
N HIS A 105 10.23 -9.35 -15.84
CA HIS A 105 10.96 -8.80 -14.69
C HIS A 105 11.03 -7.26 -14.72
N GLU A 106 11.32 -6.67 -15.88
CA GLU A 106 11.34 -5.23 -16.08
C GLU A 106 9.97 -4.61 -15.75
N SER A 107 8.87 -5.24 -16.18
CA SER A 107 7.52 -4.75 -15.89
C SER A 107 7.18 -4.79 -14.39
N LEU A 108 7.69 -5.79 -13.65
CA LEU A 108 7.54 -5.87 -12.20
C LEU A 108 8.34 -4.79 -11.48
N ILE A 109 9.57 -4.51 -11.89
CA ILE A 109 10.36 -3.41 -11.34
C ILE A 109 9.69 -2.07 -11.64
N SER A 110 9.25 -1.87 -12.88
CA SER A 110 8.53 -0.65 -13.27
C SER A 110 7.31 -0.39 -12.38
N LEU A 111 6.45 -1.39 -12.18
CA LEU A 111 5.22 -1.24 -11.40
C LEU A 111 5.48 -1.09 -9.89
N ASN A 112 6.42 -1.92 -9.33
CA ASN A 112 6.56 -2.07 -7.88
C ASN A 112 7.69 -1.24 -7.26
N LEU A 113 8.56 -0.61 -8.07
CA LEU A 113 9.66 0.23 -7.59
C LEU A 113 9.70 1.58 -8.30
N THR A 114 9.77 1.61 -9.64
CA THR A 114 9.92 2.88 -10.39
C THR A 114 8.66 3.74 -10.27
N ALA A 115 7.47 3.18 -10.52
CA ALA A 115 6.21 3.90 -10.41
C ALA A 115 5.94 4.44 -8.98
N PRO A 116 6.23 3.71 -7.88
CA PRO A 116 6.25 4.28 -6.53
C PRO A 116 7.08 5.55 -6.40
N LEU A 117 8.32 5.53 -6.87
CA LEU A 117 9.21 6.70 -6.81
C LEU A 117 8.65 7.87 -7.61
N LEU A 118 8.27 7.65 -8.88
CA LEU A 118 7.77 8.72 -9.75
C LEU A 118 6.47 9.34 -9.22
N THR A 119 5.57 8.52 -8.68
CA THR A 119 4.33 9.02 -8.05
C THR A 119 4.66 9.84 -6.80
N ALA A 120 5.60 9.39 -5.99
CA ALA A 120 6.02 10.08 -4.77
C ALA A 120 6.70 11.42 -5.07
N LEU A 121 7.51 11.51 -6.14
CA LEU A 121 8.12 12.77 -6.59
C LEU A 121 7.06 13.83 -6.93
N LYS A 122 6.00 13.44 -7.66
CA LYS A 122 4.88 14.34 -7.98
C LYS A 122 4.12 14.79 -6.74
N ALA A 123 3.84 13.87 -5.82
CA ALA A 123 3.17 14.19 -4.56
C ALA A 123 4.03 15.12 -3.69
N ASN A 124 5.33 14.83 -3.58
CA ASN A 124 6.26 15.67 -2.82
C ASN A 124 6.29 17.10 -3.37
N ALA A 125 6.33 17.29 -4.69
CA ALA A 125 6.32 18.62 -5.29
C ALA A 125 5.11 19.45 -4.81
N LEU A 126 3.88 18.88 -4.86
CA LEU A 126 2.69 19.55 -4.34
C LEU A 126 2.79 19.81 -2.82
N MET A 127 3.21 18.81 -2.06
CA MET A 127 3.27 18.90 -0.58
C MET A 127 4.32 19.90 -0.09
N GLN A 128 5.43 20.06 -0.79
CA GLN A 128 6.48 21.06 -0.44
C GLN A 128 5.97 22.50 -0.61
N ASP A 129 5.07 22.74 -1.56
CA ASP A 129 4.47 24.07 -1.79
C ASP A 129 3.34 24.38 -0.79
N GLN A 130 2.84 23.40 -0.05
CA GLN A 130 1.80 23.57 0.96
C GLN A 130 2.38 24.04 2.31
N ASP A 131 1.66 24.90 3.04
CA ASP A 131 2.03 25.28 4.40
C ASP A 131 2.00 24.08 5.37
N THR A 132 1.07 23.14 5.14
CA THR A 132 0.85 21.98 6.00
C THR A 132 1.75 20.80 5.69
N GLY A 133 2.52 20.83 4.60
CA GLY A 133 3.26 19.67 4.11
C GLY A 133 2.34 18.49 3.78
N GLY A 134 2.81 17.26 4.02
CA GLY A 134 2.03 16.07 3.74
C GLY A 134 2.66 14.77 4.25
N VAL A 135 2.00 13.64 3.94
CA VAL A 135 2.48 12.29 4.26
C VAL A 135 2.45 11.43 3.00
N ILE A 136 3.60 10.84 2.67
CA ILE A 136 3.71 9.82 1.63
C ILE A 136 3.85 8.45 2.30
N LEU A 137 2.90 7.57 2.01
CA LEU A 137 2.78 6.26 2.58
C LEU A 137 2.92 5.22 1.47
N PHE A 138 3.98 4.43 1.51
CA PHE A 138 4.17 3.29 0.63
C PHE A 138 3.52 2.03 1.22
N ILE A 139 2.85 1.23 0.39
CA ILE A 139 2.49 -0.13 0.74
C ILE A 139 3.63 -1.05 0.34
N GLY A 140 4.36 -1.51 1.36
CA GLY A 140 5.45 -2.46 1.25
C GLY A 140 4.97 -3.91 1.09
N SER A 141 5.69 -4.83 1.69
CA SER A 141 5.32 -6.25 1.82
C SER A 141 6.29 -6.94 2.77
N VAL A 142 5.82 -7.91 3.57
CA VAL A 142 6.69 -8.85 4.29
C VAL A 142 7.63 -9.61 3.35
N GLY A 143 7.28 -9.72 2.06
CA GLY A 143 8.15 -10.28 1.04
C GLY A 143 9.49 -9.55 0.86
N ALA A 144 9.63 -8.31 1.35
CA ALA A 144 10.88 -7.58 1.36
C ALA A 144 11.89 -8.11 2.40
N TYR A 145 11.44 -8.92 3.36
CA TYR A 145 12.23 -9.35 4.53
C TYR A 145 12.62 -10.82 4.52
N SER A 146 11.97 -11.64 3.68
CA SER A 146 12.20 -13.08 3.66
C SER A 146 12.28 -13.63 2.23
N ALA A 147 12.82 -14.84 2.09
CA ALA A 147 12.85 -15.51 0.80
C ALA A 147 11.43 -15.77 0.27
N ARG A 148 11.20 -15.42 -0.99
CA ARG A 148 9.89 -15.56 -1.67
C ARG A 148 10.04 -16.26 -3.02
N PRO A 149 10.18 -17.59 -3.05
CA PRO A 149 10.14 -18.36 -4.28
C PRO A 149 8.87 -18.01 -5.08
N GLY A 150 9.00 -17.83 -6.39
CA GLY A 150 7.89 -17.43 -7.27
C GLY A 150 7.57 -15.93 -7.30
N SER A 151 8.25 -15.11 -6.48
CA SER A 151 8.07 -13.65 -6.51
C SER A 151 9.37 -12.86 -6.23
N ALA A 152 10.53 -13.41 -6.62
CA ALA A 152 11.84 -12.84 -6.31
C ALA A 152 11.99 -11.37 -6.77
N THR A 153 11.60 -11.05 -8.00
CA THR A 153 11.69 -9.67 -8.53
C THR A 153 10.76 -8.70 -7.80
N TYR A 154 9.57 -9.15 -7.44
CA TYR A 154 8.64 -8.38 -6.62
C TYR A 154 9.22 -8.11 -5.23
N ALA A 155 9.77 -9.13 -4.59
CA ALA A 155 10.40 -9.02 -3.27
C ALA A 155 11.57 -8.02 -3.30
N ALA A 156 12.43 -8.09 -4.31
CA ALA A 156 13.52 -7.13 -4.54
C ALA A 156 13.00 -5.70 -4.74
N ALA A 157 11.94 -5.52 -5.53
CA ALA A 157 11.31 -4.21 -5.72
C ALA A 157 10.74 -3.66 -4.41
N LYS A 158 10.09 -4.49 -3.60
CA LYS A 158 9.56 -4.09 -2.28
C LYS A 158 10.66 -3.76 -1.27
N ALA A 159 11.79 -4.48 -1.29
CA ALA A 159 12.98 -4.12 -0.52
C ALA A 159 13.54 -2.75 -0.96
N GLY A 160 13.54 -2.47 -2.27
CA GLY A 160 13.87 -1.15 -2.81
C GLY A 160 12.94 -0.04 -2.30
N VAL A 161 11.63 -0.30 -2.17
CA VAL A 161 10.66 0.65 -1.59
C VAL A 161 10.99 0.96 -0.12
N LEU A 162 11.44 -0.02 0.67
CA LEU A 162 11.90 0.24 2.05
C LEU A 162 13.13 1.15 2.09
N SER A 163 14.07 0.96 1.16
CA SER A 163 15.23 1.85 1.02
C SER A 163 14.81 3.27 0.62
N LEU A 164 13.89 3.41 -0.37
CA LEU A 164 13.32 4.70 -0.75
C LEU A 164 12.64 5.39 0.43
N THR A 165 11.87 4.67 1.24
CA THR A 165 11.19 5.21 2.42
C THR A 165 12.17 5.91 3.35
N LYS A 166 13.31 5.28 3.62
CA LYS A 166 14.35 5.83 4.52
C LYS A 166 15.03 7.07 3.94
N SER A 167 15.44 6.99 2.67
CA SER A 167 16.17 8.08 2.00
C SER A 167 15.29 9.31 1.83
N LEU A 168 14.08 9.11 1.28
CA LEU A 168 13.14 10.20 1.00
C LEU A 168 12.60 10.87 2.27
N ALA A 169 12.52 10.14 3.38
CA ALA A 169 12.17 10.71 4.68
C ALA A 169 13.19 11.76 5.16
N VAL A 170 14.47 11.57 4.84
CA VAL A 170 15.53 12.53 5.17
C VAL A 170 15.55 13.70 4.17
N GLU A 171 15.42 13.39 2.88
CA GLU A 171 15.49 14.40 1.82
C GLU A 171 14.34 15.40 1.85
N TRP A 172 13.13 14.97 2.26
CA TRP A 172 11.89 15.76 2.16
C TRP A 172 11.41 16.37 3.47
N ALA A 173 12.11 16.08 4.55
CA ALA A 173 11.87 16.73 5.83
C ALA A 173 12.20 18.25 5.74
N PRO A 174 11.61 19.10 6.59
CA PRO A 174 10.62 18.77 7.64
C PRO A 174 9.17 18.71 7.14
N LYS A 175 8.88 19.11 5.91
CA LYS A 175 7.50 19.28 5.42
C LYS A 175 6.79 17.97 5.11
N VAL A 176 7.51 16.97 4.57
CA VAL A 176 6.90 15.73 4.13
C VAL A 176 7.45 14.56 4.93
N ARG A 177 6.55 13.81 5.58
CA ARG A 177 6.90 12.53 6.19
C ARG A 177 6.77 11.42 5.15
N VAL A 178 7.71 10.49 5.15
CA VAL A 178 7.67 9.31 4.28
C VAL A 178 7.70 8.06 5.16
N VAL A 179 6.69 7.23 5.03
CA VAL A 179 6.53 6.01 5.83
C VAL A 179 6.12 4.84 4.95
N CYS A 180 6.31 3.63 5.44
CA CYS A 180 5.87 2.41 4.78
C CYS A 180 4.97 1.61 5.73
N VAL A 181 3.99 0.92 5.17
CA VAL A 181 3.21 -0.13 5.84
C VAL A 181 3.39 -1.40 5.02
N SER A 182 3.91 -2.46 5.64
CA SER A 182 4.17 -3.74 4.98
C SER A 182 3.18 -4.80 5.45
N PRO A 183 2.18 -5.12 4.62
CA PRO A 183 1.23 -6.19 4.90
C PRO A 183 1.89 -7.58 4.87
N GLY A 184 1.38 -8.47 5.72
CA GLY A 184 1.53 -9.92 5.58
C GLY A 184 0.53 -10.51 4.60
N LEU A 185 -0.08 -11.62 4.99
CA LEU A 185 -1.15 -12.27 4.23
C LEU A 185 -2.46 -11.50 4.46
N VAL A 186 -3.04 -10.99 3.38
CA VAL A 186 -4.29 -10.22 3.40
C VAL A 186 -5.33 -10.95 2.56
N GLN A 187 -6.50 -11.20 3.15
CA GLN A 187 -7.63 -11.79 2.45
C GLN A 187 -8.32 -10.72 1.59
N THR A 188 -8.38 -10.98 0.30
CA THR A 188 -9.04 -10.11 -0.69
C THR A 188 -9.92 -10.96 -1.59
N GLU A 189 -10.71 -10.32 -2.43
CA GLU A 189 -11.52 -11.01 -3.46
C GLU A 189 -10.67 -11.83 -4.44
N GLN A 190 -9.35 -11.63 -4.46
CA GLN A 190 -8.41 -12.36 -5.33
C GLN A 190 -7.65 -13.48 -4.61
N SER A 191 -7.94 -13.74 -3.33
CA SER A 191 -7.20 -14.73 -2.53
C SER A 191 -7.27 -16.14 -3.12
N HIS A 192 -8.38 -16.49 -3.78
CA HIS A 192 -8.55 -17.78 -4.47
C HIS A 192 -7.52 -17.99 -5.60
N LEU A 193 -7.00 -16.93 -6.21
CA LEU A 193 -5.96 -17.02 -7.25
C LEU A 193 -4.59 -17.43 -6.70
N HIS A 194 -4.39 -17.30 -5.38
CA HIS A 194 -3.12 -17.55 -4.71
C HIS A 194 -3.17 -18.77 -3.79
N TYR A 195 -4.33 -19.03 -3.17
CA TYR A 195 -4.47 -20.02 -2.09
C TYR A 195 -5.47 -21.13 -2.41
N GLY A 196 -6.13 -21.08 -3.58
CA GLY A 196 -7.10 -22.08 -4.02
C GLY A 196 -8.50 -21.82 -3.48
N ASP A 197 -9.18 -22.88 -3.05
CA ASP A 197 -10.53 -22.83 -2.49
C ASP A 197 -10.58 -22.36 -1.02
N ASP A 198 -11.75 -22.42 -0.42
CA ASP A 198 -11.97 -22.00 0.96
C ASP A 198 -11.14 -22.81 1.97
N ASP A 199 -10.92 -24.11 1.72
CA ASP A 199 -10.10 -24.97 2.55
C ASP A 199 -8.62 -24.54 2.49
N GLY A 200 -8.12 -24.23 1.29
CA GLY A 200 -6.78 -23.69 1.08
C GLY A 200 -6.59 -22.33 1.77
N ILE A 201 -7.59 -21.46 1.65
CA ILE A 201 -7.58 -20.15 2.34
C ILE A 201 -7.60 -20.33 3.87
N ALA A 202 -8.40 -21.25 4.40
CA ALA A 202 -8.46 -21.55 5.83
C ALA A 202 -7.13 -22.13 6.33
N ALA A 203 -6.53 -23.07 5.59
CA ALA A 203 -5.23 -23.64 5.94
C ALA A 203 -4.13 -22.59 5.99
N VAL A 204 -4.09 -21.68 5.01
CA VAL A 204 -3.14 -20.55 5.00
C VAL A 204 -3.41 -19.61 6.17
N SER A 205 -4.66 -19.29 6.48
CA SER A 205 -5.05 -18.44 7.61
C SER A 205 -4.56 -19.01 8.95
N ALA A 206 -4.61 -20.32 9.13
CA ALA A 206 -4.16 -21.01 10.33
C ALA A 206 -2.62 -20.92 10.55
N THR A 207 -1.85 -20.62 9.50
CA THR A 207 -0.39 -20.41 9.64
C THR A 207 -0.03 -19.07 10.27
N VAL A 208 -0.97 -18.11 10.28
CA VAL A 208 -0.76 -16.78 10.88
C VAL A 208 -0.91 -16.88 12.41
N PRO A 209 0.04 -16.40 13.22
CA PRO A 209 -0.05 -16.52 14.70
C PRO A 209 -1.31 -15.91 15.31
N LEU A 210 -1.88 -14.84 14.73
CA LEU A 210 -3.19 -14.30 15.15
C LEU A 210 -4.39 -15.11 14.67
N GLY A 211 -4.20 -16.28 14.04
CA GLY A 211 -5.24 -17.22 13.65
C GLY A 211 -6.08 -16.80 12.44
N ARG A 212 -5.74 -15.71 11.78
CA ARG A 212 -6.42 -15.24 10.56
C ARG A 212 -5.49 -14.45 9.65
N MET A 213 -5.80 -14.40 8.38
CA MET A 213 -5.25 -13.38 7.49
C MET A 213 -5.78 -12.00 7.87
N ALA A 214 -5.01 -10.96 7.59
CA ALA A 214 -5.48 -9.58 7.70
C ALA A 214 -6.64 -9.33 6.72
N GLN A 215 -7.55 -8.42 7.10
CA GLN A 215 -8.52 -7.84 6.18
C GLN A 215 -7.94 -6.54 5.58
N PRO A 216 -8.41 -6.07 4.43
CA PRO A 216 -8.01 -4.77 3.89
C PRO A 216 -8.17 -3.61 4.87
N SER A 217 -9.16 -3.66 5.77
CA SER A 217 -9.35 -2.68 6.85
C SER A 217 -8.23 -2.68 7.90
N ASP A 218 -7.63 -3.84 8.24
CA ASP A 218 -6.48 -3.88 9.17
C ASP A 218 -5.31 -3.04 8.62
N ILE A 219 -5.12 -3.08 7.29
CA ILE A 219 -4.10 -2.27 6.61
C ILE A 219 -4.53 -0.80 6.54
N GLY A 220 -5.83 -0.55 6.31
CA GLY A 220 -6.42 0.79 6.30
C GLY A 220 -6.23 1.51 7.63
N ASP A 221 -6.49 0.85 8.74
CA ASP A 221 -6.33 1.40 10.09
C ASP A 221 -4.86 1.73 10.41
N ALA A 222 -3.93 0.86 9.99
CA ALA A 222 -2.49 1.13 10.09
C ALA A 222 -2.10 2.38 9.25
N CYS A 223 -2.64 2.51 8.04
CA CYS A 223 -2.42 3.67 7.18
C CYS A 223 -2.98 4.95 7.80
N LEU A 224 -4.19 4.91 8.38
CA LEU A 224 -4.79 6.03 9.10
C LEU A 224 -3.88 6.50 10.26
N PHE A 225 -3.43 5.57 11.10
CA PHE A 225 -2.52 5.88 12.19
C PHE A 225 -1.24 6.55 11.67
N MET A 226 -0.56 5.93 10.71
CA MET A 226 0.71 6.42 10.16
C MET A 226 0.57 7.78 9.45
N ALA A 227 -0.60 8.07 8.87
CA ALA A 227 -0.90 9.35 8.25
C ALA A 227 -1.36 10.43 9.24
N SER A 228 -1.74 10.08 10.46
CA SER A 228 -2.33 10.98 11.45
C SER A 228 -1.29 11.84 12.19
N SER A 229 -1.78 12.81 12.97
CA SER A 229 -0.96 13.62 13.90
C SER A 229 -0.38 12.80 15.06
N GLN A 230 -0.97 11.64 15.39
CA GLN A 230 -0.43 10.74 16.42
C GLN A 230 0.92 10.13 16.00
N ALA A 231 1.18 10.04 14.69
CA ALA A 231 2.44 9.58 14.12
C ALA A 231 3.35 10.75 13.67
N ALA A 232 3.17 11.97 14.19
CA ALA A 232 3.88 13.16 13.72
C ALA A 232 5.41 13.05 13.80
N TYR A 233 5.96 12.27 14.72
CA TYR A 233 7.41 12.06 14.86
C TYR A 233 7.89 10.74 14.20
N ILE A 234 7.01 10.07 13.46
CA ILE A 234 7.33 8.82 12.76
C ILE A 234 7.55 9.12 11.27
N SER A 235 8.80 8.97 10.81
CA SER A 235 9.21 9.09 9.40
C SER A 235 10.41 8.18 9.13
N GLY A 236 10.55 7.67 7.90
CA GLY A 236 11.64 6.78 7.50
C GLY A 236 11.52 5.34 8.01
N VAL A 237 10.36 4.93 8.49
CA VAL A 237 10.12 3.61 9.08
C VAL A 237 9.15 2.78 8.24
N ASP A 238 9.20 1.47 8.48
CA ASP A 238 8.22 0.50 7.99
C ASP A 238 7.48 -0.15 9.16
N LEU A 239 6.15 -0.14 9.07
CA LEU A 239 5.26 -0.79 10.02
C LEU A 239 4.81 -2.13 9.44
N LEU A 240 5.27 -3.24 10.04
CA LEU A 240 4.81 -4.58 9.69
C LEU A 240 3.41 -4.84 10.24
N VAL A 241 2.46 -5.18 9.35
CA VAL A 241 1.08 -5.53 9.70
C VAL A 241 0.83 -6.96 9.21
N HIS A 242 1.23 -7.96 10.00
CA HIS A 242 1.37 -9.34 9.54
C HIS A 242 0.91 -10.40 10.56
N GLY A 243 0.22 -10.00 11.63
CA GLY A 243 -0.38 -10.94 12.57
C GLY A 243 0.61 -11.83 13.36
N GLY A 244 1.84 -11.34 13.58
CA GLY A 244 2.92 -12.09 14.25
C GLY A 244 3.97 -12.66 13.28
N GLY A 245 3.72 -12.57 11.96
CA GLY A 245 4.65 -13.01 10.91
C GLY A 245 4.48 -14.47 10.53
N GLU A 246 5.53 -15.06 10.00
CA GLU A 246 5.56 -16.47 9.59
C GLU A 246 6.26 -17.32 10.65
N ARG A 247 5.60 -18.39 11.07
CA ARG A 247 6.23 -19.38 11.97
C ARG A 247 7.36 -20.09 11.20
N PRO A 248 8.57 -20.19 11.78
CA PRO A 248 9.65 -20.90 11.13
C PRO A 248 9.29 -22.38 10.94
N ALA A 249 9.38 -22.88 9.71
CA ALA A 249 8.97 -24.25 9.37
C ALA A 249 9.73 -25.35 10.15
N PHE A 250 10.98 -25.08 10.59
CA PHE A 250 11.75 -26.04 11.37
C PHE A 250 11.12 -26.33 12.73
N LEU A 251 10.33 -25.41 13.30
CA LEU A 251 9.65 -25.64 14.58
C LEU A 251 8.57 -26.73 14.46
N ASP A 252 7.92 -26.83 13.30
CA ASP A 252 6.91 -27.85 13.06
C ASP A 252 7.55 -29.23 12.77
N ALA A 253 8.80 -29.23 12.29
CA ALA A 253 9.57 -30.45 12.04
C ALA A 253 10.29 -30.96 13.30
N ALA A 254 10.44 -30.15 14.35
CA ALA A 254 11.16 -30.52 15.55
C ALA A 254 10.27 -31.37 16.48
N SER A 255 10.68 -32.61 16.80
CA SER A 255 9.92 -33.52 17.64
C SER A 255 9.77 -33.07 19.10
N VAL A 256 10.66 -32.21 19.58
CA VAL A 256 10.61 -31.65 20.94
C VAL A 256 9.51 -30.64 21.19
N ASN A 257 8.84 -30.17 20.14
CA ASN A 257 7.79 -29.16 20.24
C ASN A 257 6.37 -29.74 20.05
N ASN A 258 6.25 -31.08 20.01
CA ASN A 258 5.00 -31.80 19.76
C ASN A 258 4.37 -32.39 21.02
N GLU A 259 4.67 -31.84 22.21
CA GLU A 259 4.05 -32.21 23.50
C GLU A 259 2.87 -31.29 23.85
#